data_c6c1261a9c6bdc0bd2864b4b0ef2f1ad
#
_entry.id   c6c1261a9c6bdc0bd2864b4b0ef2f1ad
#
_cell.length_a   1.000
_cell.length_b   1.000
_cell.length_c   1.000
_cell.angle_alpha   90.00
_cell.angle_beta   90.00
_cell.angle_gamma   90.00
#
_symmetry.space_group_name_H-M   'P 1'
#
loop_
_entity.id
_entity.type
_entity.pdbx_description
1 polymer ?
#
loop_
_entity_poly.entity_id
_entity_poly.type
_entity_poly.pdbx_seq_one_letter_code
_entity_poly.pdbx_strand_id
1 'polypeptide(L)'
;MNALSPEDFAAHFAGVLEHSPHYAAQVAAGRPYRSAEAVAQAFAQAAQAGSPEAQLALIRAHPDLAGKAALAGDLTPESTREQASAGLDRLSPDEYAEFQALNAAYHARFAMPYVVCVREHTKASIFEGARRRLTHSPEQERAAALHEIGRIARLRVLDLIQPGGAPAPTSQEEPAMTVKVKLGENNYGKADVRLFKVFRDGPRHDIKDMQVRVAVTGDFDAAHTDGDNTGLVATDTMRNTVYALARDGLTGSIEAFGKHLITHFVTQGPRVQGARVTFTQHTWARMVSGGQPHDHAFVRQMPKHTATVWGDGQTFTVESGLEELYILKTTQSGWAGFHRDAYTTLPDTEDRILATVVSARWTYAVADCDYDAVWTAVYEALLDTFPDHYSPSMQHTLYRIGEAVLTRCPEIERIHFSFPNRHHILYPLERYGLDNPGTIFHADAEPYGVIEGWVERA
;
A
#
# COMPACT_ATOMS: atom_id res chain seq x y z
N MET A 1 17.06 17.88 19.25
CA MET A 1 16.32 18.81 18.38
C MET A 1 16.11 20.18 19.06
N ASN A 2 15.27 20.31 20.11
CA ASN A 2 15.02 21.62 20.75
C ASN A 2 16.18 22.16 21.61
N ALA A 3 17.15 21.32 21.97
CA ALA A 3 18.34 21.70 22.72
C ALA A 3 19.48 22.28 21.85
N LEU A 4 19.38 22.19 20.52
CA LEU A 4 20.36 22.75 19.62
C LEU A 4 20.32 24.28 19.63
N SER A 5 21.43 24.96 19.39
CA SER A 5 21.43 26.40 19.11
C SER A 5 20.64 26.67 17.81
N PRO A 6 20.18 27.90 17.52
CA PRO A 6 19.55 28.20 16.24
C PRO A 6 20.43 27.88 15.04
N GLU A 7 21.72 28.14 15.15
CA GLU A 7 22.75 27.90 14.14
C GLU A 7 22.94 26.39 13.92
N ASP A 8 23.08 25.62 15.00
CA ASP A 8 23.25 24.16 14.92
C ASP A 8 21.98 23.49 14.37
N PHE A 9 20.79 23.97 14.76
CA PHE A 9 19.54 23.50 14.18
C PHE A 9 19.49 23.76 12.68
N ALA A 10 19.79 24.98 12.25
CA ALA A 10 19.81 25.35 10.84
C ALA A 10 20.83 24.52 10.04
N ALA A 11 22.02 24.28 10.61
CA ALA A 11 23.04 23.44 9.99
C ALA A 11 22.59 21.97 9.88
N HIS A 12 21.97 21.42 10.95
CA HIS A 12 21.50 20.03 10.98
C HIS A 12 20.39 19.75 9.96
N PHE A 13 19.50 20.70 9.73
CA PHE A 13 18.37 20.57 8.81
C PHE A 13 18.60 21.26 7.44
N ALA A 14 19.81 21.72 7.15
CA ALA A 14 20.13 22.47 5.93
C ALA A 14 19.80 21.73 4.62
N GLY A 15 19.89 20.38 4.62
CA GLY A 15 19.62 19.51 3.46
C GLY A 15 18.14 19.08 3.32
N VAL A 16 17.24 19.51 4.20
CA VAL A 16 15.82 19.11 4.14
C VAL A 16 15.14 19.61 2.88
N LEU A 17 15.39 20.86 2.48
CA LEU A 17 14.93 21.41 1.21
C LEU A 17 16.13 21.64 0.27
N GLU A 18 16.01 21.12 -0.94
CA GLU A 18 17.08 21.06 -1.93
C GLU A 18 17.68 22.45 -2.19
N HIS A 19 19.00 22.59 -2.04
CA HIS A 19 19.76 23.83 -2.22
C HIS A 19 19.15 25.10 -1.55
N SER A 20 18.37 24.92 -0.48
CA SER A 20 17.60 25.99 0.15
C SER A 20 17.76 26.04 1.67
N PRO A 21 19.01 26.15 2.20
CA PRO A 21 19.29 26.05 3.64
C PRO A 21 18.65 27.18 4.48
N HIS A 22 18.26 28.30 3.86
CA HIS A 22 17.61 29.41 4.54
C HIS A 22 16.26 29.05 5.16
N TYR A 23 15.57 28.03 4.63
CA TYR A 23 14.34 27.53 5.25
C TYR A 23 14.61 26.85 6.61
N ALA A 24 15.76 26.22 6.78
CA ALA A 24 16.13 25.65 8.07
C ALA A 24 16.33 26.73 9.14
N ALA A 25 16.90 27.90 8.79
CA ALA A 25 16.99 29.03 9.69
C ALA A 25 15.60 29.63 10.03
N GLN A 26 14.69 29.71 9.04
CA GLN A 26 13.31 30.12 9.27
C GLN A 26 12.56 29.18 10.21
N VAL A 27 12.67 27.87 10.00
CA VAL A 27 12.06 26.86 10.87
C VAL A 27 12.71 26.88 12.28
N ALA A 28 14.00 27.14 12.40
CA ALA A 28 14.67 27.28 13.70
C ALA A 28 14.04 28.36 14.59
N ALA A 29 13.51 29.44 14.00
CA ALA A 29 12.85 30.52 14.73
C ALA A 29 11.47 30.11 15.33
N GLY A 30 10.83 29.07 14.81
CA GLY A 30 9.54 28.57 15.28
C GLY A 30 9.60 27.59 16.46
N ARG A 31 10.79 27.32 17.01
CA ARG A 31 10.96 26.39 18.15
C ARG A 31 10.35 26.89 19.44
N PRO A 32 9.96 26.00 20.41
CA PRO A 32 10.18 24.54 20.43
C PRO A 32 9.11 23.75 19.65
N TYR A 33 9.54 22.65 19.02
CA TYR A 33 8.65 21.69 18.35
C TYR A 33 8.40 20.46 19.23
N ARG A 34 7.16 19.97 19.21
CA ARG A 34 6.71 18.84 20.06
C ARG A 34 7.11 17.47 19.50
N SER A 35 7.39 17.38 18.21
CA SER A 35 7.71 16.12 17.51
C SER A 35 8.49 16.37 16.22
N ALA A 36 9.05 15.32 15.64
CA ALA A 36 9.65 15.33 14.31
C ALA A 36 8.64 15.75 13.23
N GLU A 37 7.40 15.27 13.34
CA GLU A 37 6.30 15.64 12.44
C GLU A 37 6.01 17.15 12.50
N ALA A 38 6.08 17.77 13.68
CA ALA A 38 5.88 19.21 13.83
C ALA A 38 7.00 20.02 13.13
N VAL A 39 8.24 19.53 13.13
CA VAL A 39 9.34 20.12 12.36
C VAL A 39 9.10 19.96 10.85
N ALA A 40 8.72 18.76 10.42
CA ALA A 40 8.42 18.49 9.00
C ALA A 40 7.28 19.39 8.50
N GLN A 41 6.23 19.54 9.29
CA GLN A 41 5.11 20.42 8.96
C GLN A 41 5.55 21.90 8.87
N ALA A 42 6.46 22.34 9.73
CA ALA A 42 6.99 23.69 9.67
C ALA A 42 7.78 23.96 8.38
N PHE A 43 8.56 22.98 7.88
CA PHE A 43 9.22 23.07 6.58
C PHE A 43 8.21 23.15 5.43
N ALA A 44 7.18 22.29 5.43
CA ALA A 44 6.13 22.32 4.41
C ALA A 44 5.38 23.65 4.40
N GLN A 45 5.03 24.19 5.57
CA GLN A 45 4.37 25.50 5.71
C GLN A 45 5.28 26.65 5.25
N ALA A 46 6.56 26.62 5.60
CA ALA A 46 7.52 27.65 5.15
C ALA A 46 7.66 27.65 3.62
N ALA A 47 7.71 26.49 2.98
CA ALA A 47 7.73 26.35 1.53
C ALA A 47 6.45 26.90 0.86
N GLN A 48 5.29 26.64 1.46
CA GLN A 48 3.98 27.11 0.93
C GLN A 48 3.73 28.59 1.17
N ALA A 49 4.27 29.18 2.25
CA ALA A 49 4.05 30.58 2.61
C ALA A 49 4.85 31.59 1.76
N GLY A 50 5.81 31.12 0.95
CA GLY A 50 6.60 31.96 0.05
C GLY A 50 5.79 32.63 -1.04
N SER A 51 6.30 33.73 -1.61
CA SER A 51 5.71 34.33 -2.82
C SER A 51 5.74 33.33 -3.99
N PRO A 52 4.89 33.50 -5.03
CA PRO A 52 4.93 32.63 -6.21
C PRO A 52 6.33 32.48 -6.82
N GLU A 53 7.15 33.56 -6.79
CA GLU A 53 8.53 33.57 -7.28
C GLU A 53 9.45 32.73 -6.38
N ALA A 54 9.30 32.84 -5.04
CA ALA A 54 10.07 32.06 -4.08
C ALA A 54 9.70 30.56 -4.16
N GLN A 55 8.43 30.25 -4.35
CA GLN A 55 7.94 28.89 -4.56
C GLN A 55 8.53 28.27 -5.84
N LEU A 56 8.54 29.01 -6.95
CA LEU A 56 9.14 28.56 -8.21
C LEU A 56 10.65 28.40 -8.08
N ALA A 57 11.35 29.28 -7.34
CA ALA A 57 12.77 29.16 -7.09
C ALA A 57 13.09 27.86 -6.31
N LEU A 58 12.29 27.54 -5.28
CA LEU A 58 12.42 26.31 -4.52
C LEU A 58 12.18 25.06 -5.39
N ILE A 59 11.13 25.07 -6.23
CA ILE A 59 10.84 23.94 -7.12
C ILE A 59 11.98 23.74 -8.12
N ARG A 60 12.52 24.83 -8.69
CA ARG A 60 13.63 24.80 -9.65
C ARG A 60 14.96 24.39 -9.04
N ALA A 61 15.10 24.47 -7.72
CA ALA A 61 16.28 23.96 -7.01
C ALA A 61 16.34 22.43 -6.99
N HIS A 62 15.20 21.74 -7.22
CA HIS A 62 15.20 20.29 -7.31
C HIS A 62 15.71 19.82 -8.68
N PRO A 63 16.54 18.75 -8.72
CA PRO A 63 17.05 18.21 -9.97
C PRO A 63 15.97 17.48 -10.77
N ASP A 64 16.15 17.43 -12.09
CA ASP A 64 15.37 16.53 -12.94
C ASP A 64 15.58 15.08 -12.52
N LEU A 65 14.51 14.30 -12.49
CA LEU A 65 14.60 12.87 -12.25
C LEU A 65 15.29 12.19 -13.44
N ALA A 66 16.24 11.28 -13.14
CA ALA A 66 17.07 10.63 -14.15
C ALA A 66 17.73 11.61 -15.15
N GLY A 67 17.95 12.85 -14.72
CA GLY A 67 18.51 13.92 -15.56
C GLY A 67 20.03 13.83 -15.72
N LYS A 68 20.60 14.80 -16.44
CA LYS A 68 22.05 14.88 -16.68
C LYS A 68 22.85 14.99 -15.37
N ALA A 69 22.34 15.68 -14.35
CA ALA A 69 22.98 15.79 -13.03
C ALA A 69 23.09 14.42 -12.34
N ALA A 70 22.10 13.54 -12.50
CA ALA A 70 22.15 12.19 -11.96
C ALA A 70 23.26 11.35 -12.63
N LEU A 71 23.44 11.50 -13.94
CA LEU A 71 24.49 10.81 -14.69
C LEU A 71 25.90 11.37 -14.41
N ALA A 72 26.00 12.66 -14.15
CA ALA A 72 27.28 13.34 -13.84
C ALA A 72 27.74 13.17 -12.37
N GLY A 73 26.86 12.65 -11.49
CA GLY A 73 27.13 12.54 -10.05
C GLY A 73 26.99 13.87 -9.30
N ASP A 74 26.31 14.85 -9.87
CA ASP A 74 26.17 16.22 -9.35
C ASP A 74 24.90 16.39 -8.46
N LEU A 75 24.26 15.29 -8.07
CA LEU A 75 23.12 15.31 -7.15
C LEU A 75 23.61 15.45 -5.69
N THR A 76 22.74 16.01 -4.83
CA THR A 76 22.96 15.93 -3.38
C THR A 76 22.94 14.46 -2.93
N PRO A 77 23.64 14.11 -1.82
CA PRO A 77 23.64 12.75 -1.28
C PRO A 77 22.23 12.21 -0.99
N GLU A 78 21.31 13.09 -0.57
CA GLU A 78 19.90 12.78 -0.31
C GLU A 78 19.18 12.43 -1.61
N SER A 79 19.26 13.28 -2.63
CA SER A 79 18.62 13.07 -3.94
C SER A 79 19.18 11.84 -4.66
N THR A 80 20.47 11.55 -4.53
CA THR A 80 21.09 10.34 -5.09
C THR A 80 20.48 9.09 -4.48
N ARG A 81 20.39 9.02 -3.14
CA ARG A 81 19.80 7.88 -2.42
C ARG A 81 18.30 7.70 -2.73
N GLU A 82 17.57 8.82 -2.79
CA GLU A 82 16.15 8.82 -3.08
C GLU A 82 15.85 8.31 -4.49
N GLN A 83 16.55 8.79 -5.52
CA GLN A 83 16.37 8.33 -6.90
C GLN A 83 16.77 6.85 -7.08
N ALA A 84 17.86 6.40 -6.44
CA ALA A 84 18.26 5.01 -6.45
C ALA A 84 17.22 4.09 -5.78
N SER A 85 16.56 4.54 -4.71
CA SER A 85 15.52 3.76 -4.02
C SER A 85 14.31 3.45 -4.90
N ALA A 86 13.99 4.29 -5.89
CA ALA A 86 12.93 4.09 -6.87
C ALA A 86 13.41 3.38 -8.16
N GLY A 87 14.69 2.98 -8.23
CA GLY A 87 15.29 2.31 -9.39
C GLY A 87 15.52 3.23 -10.59
N LEU A 88 15.59 4.54 -10.37
CA LEU A 88 15.87 5.52 -11.43
C LEU A 88 17.36 5.55 -11.86
N ASP A 89 18.22 4.88 -11.10
CA ASP A 89 19.62 4.61 -11.45
C ASP A 89 19.79 3.43 -12.43
N ARG A 90 18.72 2.68 -12.71
CA ARG A 90 18.72 1.44 -13.51
C ARG A 90 17.62 1.46 -14.57
N LEU A 91 17.50 2.55 -15.30
CA LEU A 91 16.57 2.67 -16.41
C LEU A 91 17.10 1.91 -17.64
N SER A 92 16.18 1.26 -18.38
CA SER A 92 16.49 0.79 -19.73
C SER A 92 16.71 1.97 -20.68
N PRO A 93 17.37 1.78 -21.84
CA PRO A 93 17.53 2.86 -22.83
C PRO A 93 16.21 3.52 -23.24
N ASP A 94 15.13 2.73 -23.39
CA ASP A 94 13.81 3.23 -23.79
C ASP A 94 13.17 4.03 -22.65
N GLU A 95 13.24 3.52 -21.39
CA GLU A 95 12.76 4.24 -20.21
C GLU A 95 13.52 5.56 -20.01
N TYR A 96 14.83 5.54 -20.22
CA TYR A 96 15.65 6.75 -20.14
C TYR A 96 15.23 7.78 -21.21
N ALA A 97 15.05 7.35 -22.44
CA ALA A 97 14.60 8.22 -23.53
C ALA A 97 13.22 8.83 -23.24
N GLU A 98 12.31 8.04 -22.67
CA GLU A 98 10.99 8.51 -22.26
C GLU A 98 11.09 9.54 -21.11
N PHE A 99 11.95 9.32 -20.11
CA PHE A 99 12.16 10.30 -19.04
C PHE A 99 12.71 11.62 -19.56
N GLN A 100 13.66 11.56 -20.48
CA GLN A 100 14.21 12.78 -21.12
C GLN A 100 13.12 13.56 -21.88
N ALA A 101 12.23 12.85 -22.58
CA ALA A 101 11.11 13.48 -23.28
C ALA A 101 10.11 14.14 -22.29
N LEU A 102 9.81 13.46 -21.17
CA LEU A 102 8.93 13.98 -20.11
C LEU A 102 9.55 15.22 -19.43
N ASN A 103 10.83 15.18 -19.07
CA ASN A 103 11.53 16.32 -18.49
C ASN A 103 11.53 17.52 -19.44
N ALA A 104 11.81 17.30 -20.73
CA ALA A 104 11.76 18.35 -21.75
C ALA A 104 10.34 18.95 -21.87
N ALA A 105 9.30 18.12 -21.88
CA ALA A 105 7.91 18.57 -21.93
C ALA A 105 7.53 19.38 -20.68
N TYR A 106 8.00 18.99 -19.49
CA TYR A 106 7.78 19.74 -18.24
C TYR A 106 8.43 21.11 -18.27
N HIS A 107 9.70 21.18 -18.66
CA HIS A 107 10.39 22.46 -18.81
C HIS A 107 9.74 23.37 -19.86
N ALA A 108 9.30 22.82 -20.97
CA ALA A 108 8.62 23.58 -22.03
C ALA A 108 7.27 24.15 -21.55
N ARG A 109 6.52 23.39 -20.76
CA ARG A 109 5.17 23.75 -20.32
C ARG A 109 5.14 24.62 -19.08
N PHE A 110 5.96 24.29 -18.07
CA PHE A 110 5.89 24.87 -16.73
C PHE A 110 7.15 25.64 -16.32
N ALA A 111 8.22 25.59 -17.10
CA ALA A 111 9.54 26.18 -16.82
C ALA A 111 10.13 25.73 -15.46
N MET A 112 9.83 24.47 -15.04
CA MET A 112 10.32 23.86 -13.82
C MET A 112 10.44 22.33 -13.99
N PRO A 113 11.23 21.60 -13.14
CA PRO A 113 11.31 20.15 -13.18
C PRO A 113 10.01 19.48 -12.69
N TYR A 114 9.84 18.21 -13.07
CA TYR A 114 8.84 17.35 -12.46
C TYR A 114 9.32 16.90 -11.07
N VAL A 115 8.66 17.37 -10.01
CA VAL A 115 8.99 17.02 -8.64
C VAL A 115 7.96 16.05 -8.09
N VAL A 116 8.44 14.92 -7.54
CA VAL A 116 7.64 13.88 -6.86
C VAL A 116 8.45 13.25 -5.74
N CYS A 117 7.79 12.84 -4.66
CA CYS A 117 8.42 12.13 -3.56
C CYS A 117 8.71 10.67 -3.97
N VAL A 118 9.84 10.45 -4.65
CA VAL A 118 10.20 9.17 -5.27
C VAL A 118 10.20 7.99 -4.30
N ARG A 119 10.48 8.21 -3.00
CA ARG A 119 10.46 7.17 -1.96
C ARG A 119 9.08 6.55 -1.70
N GLU A 120 8.02 7.20 -2.14
CA GLU A 120 6.63 6.76 -1.98
C GLU A 120 6.00 6.27 -3.29
N HIS A 121 6.82 6.13 -4.33
CA HIS A 121 6.37 5.76 -5.67
C HIS A 121 7.19 4.63 -6.27
N THR A 122 6.56 3.86 -7.15
CA THR A 122 7.25 2.93 -8.04
C THR A 122 7.67 3.66 -9.32
N LYS A 123 8.65 3.13 -10.04
CA LYS A 123 9.06 3.65 -11.35
C LYS A 123 7.86 3.86 -12.28
N ALA A 124 6.97 2.87 -12.40
CA ALA A 124 5.78 2.96 -13.25
C ALA A 124 4.83 4.10 -12.84
N SER A 125 4.57 4.26 -11.52
CA SER A 125 3.69 5.34 -11.03
C SER A 125 4.30 6.73 -11.17
N ILE A 126 5.64 6.84 -11.20
CA ILE A 126 6.35 8.11 -11.49
C ILE A 126 6.10 8.53 -12.95
N PHE A 127 6.26 7.61 -13.91
CA PHE A 127 5.96 7.86 -15.33
C PHE A 127 4.50 8.26 -15.55
N GLU A 128 3.56 7.51 -14.97
CA GLU A 128 2.13 7.78 -15.08
C GLU A 128 1.77 9.13 -14.46
N GLY A 129 2.31 9.43 -13.29
CA GLY A 129 2.16 10.70 -12.60
C GLY A 129 2.65 11.88 -13.44
N ALA A 130 3.82 11.76 -14.06
CA ALA A 130 4.38 12.79 -14.93
C ALA A 130 3.47 13.07 -16.13
N ARG A 131 3.02 12.03 -16.83
CA ARG A 131 2.08 12.17 -17.97
C ARG A 131 0.77 12.83 -17.56
N ARG A 132 0.18 12.42 -16.43
CA ARG A 132 -1.07 12.98 -15.91
C ARG A 132 -0.89 14.45 -15.54
N ARG A 133 0.17 14.81 -14.80
CA ARG A 133 0.40 16.18 -14.33
C ARG A 133 0.76 17.15 -15.45
N LEU A 134 1.23 16.69 -16.61
CA LEU A 134 1.37 17.51 -17.80
C LEU A 134 0.05 18.13 -18.28
N THR A 135 -1.12 17.66 -17.84
CA THR A 135 -2.44 18.25 -18.15
C THR A 135 -2.84 19.38 -17.21
N HIS A 136 -2.11 19.60 -16.11
CA HIS A 136 -2.42 20.62 -15.10
C HIS A 136 -2.31 22.06 -15.67
N SER A 137 -2.96 23.02 -15.01
CA SER A 137 -2.59 24.43 -15.15
C SER A 137 -1.26 24.73 -14.44
N PRO A 138 -0.54 25.81 -14.80
CA PRO A 138 0.69 26.18 -14.09
C PRO A 138 0.51 26.36 -12.56
N GLU A 139 -0.64 26.86 -12.12
CA GLU A 139 -0.97 27.01 -10.70
C GLU A 139 -1.20 25.67 -10.01
N GLN A 140 -1.94 24.76 -10.67
CA GLN A 140 -2.18 23.42 -10.18
C GLN A 140 -0.87 22.64 -10.06
N GLU A 141 0.00 22.78 -11.07
CA GLU A 141 1.27 22.07 -11.09
C GLU A 141 2.24 22.60 -10.04
N ARG A 142 2.30 23.93 -9.82
CA ARG A 142 3.07 24.53 -8.74
C ARG A 142 2.59 24.04 -7.37
N ALA A 143 1.29 23.99 -7.14
CA ALA A 143 0.71 23.47 -5.89
C ALA A 143 1.04 21.99 -5.69
N ALA A 144 0.96 21.16 -6.73
CA ALA A 144 1.32 19.76 -6.70
C ALA A 144 2.81 19.55 -6.40
N ALA A 145 3.69 20.33 -7.02
CA ALA A 145 5.13 20.26 -6.77
C ALA A 145 5.48 20.63 -5.31
N LEU A 146 4.88 21.69 -4.77
CA LEU A 146 5.08 22.08 -3.37
C LEU A 146 4.54 21.04 -2.38
N HIS A 147 3.44 20.37 -2.70
CA HIS A 147 2.93 19.25 -1.92
C HIS A 147 3.95 18.11 -1.86
N GLU A 148 4.51 17.73 -3.00
CA GLU A 148 5.54 16.68 -3.07
C GLU A 148 6.83 17.08 -2.35
N ILE A 149 7.25 18.35 -2.43
CA ILE A 149 8.39 18.90 -1.67
C ILE A 149 8.12 18.78 -0.16
N GLY A 150 6.90 19.02 0.29
CA GLY A 150 6.50 18.82 1.69
C GLY A 150 6.65 17.36 2.15
N ARG A 151 6.30 16.40 1.28
CA ARG A 151 6.48 14.96 1.54
C ARG A 151 7.96 14.56 1.59
N ILE A 152 8.76 15.07 0.67
CA ILE A 152 10.23 14.89 0.68
C ILE A 152 10.82 15.44 1.98
N ALA A 153 10.47 16.68 2.34
CA ALA A 153 10.93 17.30 3.57
C ALA A 153 10.57 16.48 4.81
N ARG A 154 9.34 15.95 4.84
CA ARG A 154 8.87 15.08 5.94
C ARG A 154 9.78 13.86 6.09
N LEU A 155 10.05 13.13 5.03
CA LEU A 155 10.90 11.93 5.09
C LEU A 155 12.34 12.28 5.49
N ARG A 156 12.92 13.34 4.95
CA ARG A 156 14.27 13.80 5.30
C ARG A 156 14.37 14.26 6.77
N VAL A 157 13.36 14.96 7.28
CA VAL A 157 13.30 15.35 8.71
C VAL A 157 13.22 14.11 9.60
N LEU A 158 12.39 13.13 9.25
CA LEU A 158 12.28 11.88 10.01
C LEU A 158 13.60 11.11 10.01
N ASP A 159 14.29 11.03 8.87
CA ASP A 159 15.60 10.38 8.77
C ASP A 159 16.67 11.09 9.65
N LEU A 160 16.64 12.42 9.73
CA LEU A 160 17.58 13.21 10.54
C LEU A 160 17.29 13.15 12.05
N ILE A 161 16.04 12.91 12.45
CA ILE A 161 15.62 12.86 13.85
C ILE A 161 15.62 11.44 14.41
N GLN A 162 15.56 10.40 13.55
CA GLN A 162 15.73 9.02 14.01
C GLN A 162 17.17 8.80 14.49
N PRO A 163 17.38 8.04 15.59
CA PRO A 163 18.73 7.76 16.08
C PRO A 163 19.46 6.81 15.12
N GLY A 164 20.22 7.38 14.19
CA GLY A 164 20.98 6.62 13.19
C GLY A 164 21.80 7.44 12.19
N GLY A 165 21.67 8.75 12.15
CA GLY A 165 22.47 9.63 11.28
C GLY A 165 23.58 10.33 12.05
N ALA A 166 24.79 9.78 12.08
CA ALA A 166 25.96 10.45 12.63
C ALA A 166 26.59 11.38 11.60
N PRO A 167 26.96 12.64 11.95
CA PRO A 167 27.83 13.47 11.13
C PRO A 167 29.28 12.97 11.19
N ALA A 168 30.03 13.16 10.09
CA ALA A 168 31.44 12.81 10.01
C ALA A 168 32.28 13.50 11.13
N PRO A 169 33.29 12.87 11.71
CA PRO A 169 33.97 13.33 12.91
C PRO A 169 34.93 14.44 12.61
N THR A 170 34.78 15.61 13.28
CA THR A 170 35.88 16.48 13.60
C THR A 170 36.43 16.08 14.96
N SER A 171 37.73 15.86 14.98
CA SER A 171 38.54 15.39 16.10
C SER A 171 38.35 16.17 17.40
N GLN A 172 37.83 15.52 18.44
CA GLN A 172 38.33 15.52 19.82
C GLN A 172 37.57 14.45 20.64
N GLU A 173 38.33 13.51 21.18
CA GLU A 173 37.81 12.35 21.93
C GLU A 173 37.29 12.78 23.30
N GLU A 174 35.95 12.61 23.53
CA GLU A 174 35.40 12.25 24.84
C GLU A 174 34.75 10.85 24.74
N PRO A 175 34.79 10.00 25.74
CA PRO A 175 34.34 8.63 25.62
C PRO A 175 32.84 8.59 25.37
N ALA A 176 32.46 8.30 24.16
CA ALA A 176 31.08 8.08 23.75
C ALA A 176 30.49 6.93 24.56
N MET A 177 29.38 7.17 25.25
CA MET A 177 28.51 6.08 25.77
C MET A 177 28.06 5.25 24.57
N THR A 178 28.68 4.10 24.37
CA THR A 178 28.27 3.14 23.34
C THR A 178 26.90 2.59 23.72
N VAL A 179 25.85 3.04 23.01
CA VAL A 179 24.53 2.43 23.12
C VAL A 179 24.68 0.99 22.63
N LYS A 180 24.48 0.02 23.53
CA LYS A 180 24.43 -1.40 23.15
C LYS A 180 23.13 -1.63 22.39
N VAL A 181 23.23 -1.91 21.10
CA VAL A 181 22.12 -2.31 20.27
C VAL A 181 22.20 -3.81 19.97
N LYS A 182 21.05 -4.45 19.79
CA LYS A 182 20.95 -5.82 19.27
C LYS A 182 20.00 -5.83 18.07
N LEU A 183 20.24 -6.71 17.13
CA LEU A 183 19.28 -7.00 16.08
C LEU A 183 18.01 -7.61 16.69
N GLY A 184 16.84 -7.11 16.31
CA GLY A 184 15.55 -7.69 16.67
C GLY A 184 15.10 -8.74 15.66
N GLU A 185 13.81 -9.12 15.72
CA GLU A 185 13.21 -9.98 14.70
C GLU A 185 13.44 -9.40 13.30
N ASN A 186 13.88 -10.27 12.40
CA ASN A 186 14.21 -9.87 11.04
C ASN A 186 13.75 -10.91 10.03
N ASN A 187 13.54 -10.48 8.81
CA ASN A 187 13.25 -11.31 7.66
C ASN A 187 13.71 -10.62 6.39
N TYR A 188 13.90 -11.39 5.34
CA TYR A 188 14.13 -10.84 4.01
C TYR A 188 13.45 -11.71 2.95
N GLY A 189 13.24 -11.16 1.75
CA GLY A 189 12.54 -11.92 0.75
C GLY A 189 12.34 -11.22 -0.59
N LYS A 190 11.39 -11.72 -1.36
CA LYS A 190 11.01 -11.21 -2.68
C LYS A 190 9.53 -10.89 -2.71
N ALA A 191 9.22 -9.66 -3.09
CA ALA A 191 7.83 -9.21 -3.26
C ALA A 191 7.44 -9.15 -4.74
N ASP A 192 6.12 -9.08 -4.98
CA ASP A 192 5.50 -8.83 -6.28
C ASP A 192 5.94 -9.79 -7.41
N VAL A 193 6.18 -11.07 -7.06
CA VAL A 193 6.41 -12.09 -8.07
C VAL A 193 5.10 -12.33 -8.82
N ARG A 194 5.03 -11.85 -10.05
CA ARG A 194 3.82 -11.93 -10.88
C ARG A 194 3.75 -13.28 -11.58
N LEU A 195 2.87 -14.17 -11.11
CA LEU A 195 2.72 -15.54 -11.60
C LEU A 195 1.40 -15.67 -12.38
N PHE A 196 1.49 -16.19 -13.59
CA PHE A 196 0.35 -16.58 -14.40
C PHE A 196 0.54 -18.02 -14.86
N LYS A 197 -0.36 -18.91 -14.45
CA LYS A 197 -0.36 -20.31 -14.84
C LYS A 197 -1.59 -20.64 -15.68
N VAL A 198 -1.39 -21.37 -16.78
CA VAL A 198 -2.47 -21.94 -17.59
C VAL A 198 -2.45 -23.45 -17.43
N PHE A 199 -3.59 -24.04 -17.08
CA PHE A 199 -3.82 -25.50 -17.08
C PHE A 199 -4.37 -25.88 -18.46
N ARG A 200 -3.73 -26.84 -19.10
CA ARG A 200 -4.02 -27.24 -20.49
C ARG A 200 -4.23 -28.75 -20.62
N ASP A 201 -4.98 -29.32 -19.66
CA ASP A 201 -5.24 -30.76 -19.61
C ASP A 201 -6.34 -31.22 -20.60
N GLY A 202 -6.65 -30.39 -21.59
CA GLY A 202 -7.64 -30.61 -22.63
C GLY A 202 -7.99 -29.32 -23.38
N PRO A 203 -9.05 -29.31 -24.18
CA PRO A 203 -9.50 -28.12 -24.88
C PRO A 203 -10.01 -27.03 -23.94
N ARG A 204 -10.50 -27.40 -22.75
CA ARG A 204 -11.00 -26.48 -21.73
C ARG A 204 -9.85 -26.12 -20.77
N HIS A 205 -9.34 -24.89 -20.92
CA HIS A 205 -8.28 -24.37 -20.08
C HIS A 205 -8.79 -23.80 -18.76
N ASP A 206 -7.94 -23.82 -17.73
CA ASP A 206 -8.12 -23.02 -16.52
C ASP A 206 -6.89 -22.15 -16.29
N ILE A 207 -7.05 -21.10 -15.48
CA ILE A 207 -5.95 -20.13 -15.22
C ILE A 207 -5.87 -19.81 -13.74
N LYS A 208 -4.64 -19.56 -13.26
CA LYS A 208 -4.36 -18.88 -12.00
C LYS A 208 -3.46 -17.69 -12.27
N ASP A 209 -3.85 -16.54 -11.75
CA ASP A 209 -3.24 -15.23 -11.98
C ASP A 209 -3.03 -14.55 -10.63
N MET A 210 -1.76 -14.38 -10.18
CA MET A 210 -1.48 -13.93 -8.82
C MET A 210 -0.19 -13.14 -8.68
N GLN A 211 -0.12 -12.35 -7.63
CA GLN A 211 1.11 -11.82 -7.04
C GLN A 211 1.51 -12.71 -5.85
N VAL A 212 2.80 -13.01 -5.75
CA VAL A 212 3.37 -13.82 -4.67
C VAL A 212 4.47 -13.03 -3.97
N ARG A 213 4.43 -12.97 -2.65
CA ARG A 213 5.50 -12.45 -1.80
C ARG A 213 6.03 -13.59 -0.95
N VAL A 214 7.34 -13.75 -0.93
CA VAL A 214 8.05 -14.69 -0.05
C VAL A 214 8.91 -13.89 0.92
N ALA A 215 8.84 -14.18 2.20
CA ALA A 215 9.75 -13.67 3.22
C ALA A 215 10.23 -14.84 4.08
N VAL A 216 11.54 -15.00 4.20
CA VAL A 216 12.17 -16.05 5.03
C VAL A 216 12.66 -15.46 6.33
N THR A 217 12.60 -16.26 7.40
CA THR A 217 13.17 -16.00 8.72
C THR A 217 14.18 -17.07 9.07
N GLY A 218 15.17 -16.77 9.90
CA GLY A 218 16.20 -17.74 10.29
C GLY A 218 17.41 -17.09 10.93
N ASP A 219 18.53 -17.77 10.88
CA ASP A 219 19.82 -17.28 11.40
C ASP A 219 20.49 -16.36 10.38
N PHE A 220 20.09 -15.08 10.40
CA PHE A 220 20.57 -14.05 9.47
C PHE A 220 21.33 -12.92 10.16
N ASP A 221 21.62 -13.04 11.47
CA ASP A 221 22.23 -11.97 12.26
C ASP A 221 23.58 -11.53 11.69
N ALA A 222 24.44 -12.49 11.32
CA ALA A 222 25.76 -12.19 10.75
C ALA A 222 25.69 -11.41 9.42
N ALA A 223 24.62 -11.62 8.63
CA ALA A 223 24.42 -10.83 7.42
C ALA A 223 24.12 -9.36 7.71
N HIS A 224 23.46 -9.07 8.84
CA HIS A 224 23.11 -7.70 9.25
C HIS A 224 24.24 -7.04 10.04
N THR A 225 24.94 -7.79 10.92
CA THR A 225 25.96 -7.22 11.81
C THR A 225 27.35 -7.19 11.18
N ASP A 226 27.68 -8.20 10.38
CA ASP A 226 29.04 -8.41 9.88
C ASP A 226 29.12 -8.40 8.34
N GLY A 227 27.98 -8.33 7.66
CA GLY A 227 27.92 -8.41 6.19
C GLY A 227 28.21 -9.81 5.63
N ASP A 228 28.12 -10.87 6.46
CA ASP A 228 28.33 -12.25 6.05
C ASP A 228 27.08 -12.84 5.38
N ASN A 229 27.12 -12.93 4.06
CA ASN A 229 26.02 -13.50 3.25
C ASN A 229 26.09 -15.01 3.09
N THR A 230 26.99 -15.70 3.78
CA THR A 230 27.17 -17.14 3.66
C THR A 230 25.87 -17.88 4.05
N GLY A 231 25.36 -18.72 3.15
CA GLY A 231 24.16 -19.52 3.36
C GLY A 231 22.83 -18.76 3.23
N LEU A 232 22.85 -17.49 2.84
CA LEU A 232 21.61 -16.78 2.48
C LEU A 232 21.07 -17.25 1.13
N VAL A 233 19.75 -17.34 1.02
CA VAL A 233 19.05 -17.58 -0.26
C VAL A 233 18.92 -16.25 -0.99
N ALA A 234 19.52 -16.10 -2.16
CA ALA A 234 19.37 -14.86 -2.95
C ALA A 234 17.91 -14.61 -3.29
N THR A 235 17.46 -13.34 -3.21
CA THR A 235 16.06 -13.01 -3.51
C THR A 235 15.66 -13.30 -4.96
N ASP A 236 16.63 -13.30 -5.88
CA ASP A 236 16.41 -13.74 -7.26
C ASP A 236 16.14 -15.24 -7.35
N THR A 237 16.85 -16.06 -6.57
CA THR A 237 16.57 -17.49 -6.40
C THR A 237 15.16 -17.70 -5.87
N MET A 238 14.70 -16.92 -4.89
CA MET A 238 13.32 -17.02 -4.37
C MET A 238 12.28 -16.78 -5.47
N ARG A 239 12.49 -15.77 -6.31
CA ARG A 239 11.62 -15.52 -7.48
C ARG A 239 11.59 -16.72 -8.42
N ASN A 240 12.77 -17.23 -8.79
CA ASN A 240 12.89 -18.34 -9.72
C ASN A 240 12.27 -19.63 -9.15
N THR A 241 12.40 -19.84 -7.83
CA THR A 241 11.79 -20.96 -7.10
C THR A 241 10.26 -20.91 -7.18
N VAL A 242 9.65 -19.74 -7.02
CA VAL A 242 8.19 -19.58 -7.16
C VAL A 242 7.73 -20.04 -8.54
N TYR A 243 8.39 -19.64 -9.62
CA TYR A 243 8.04 -20.07 -10.97
C TYR A 243 8.29 -21.57 -11.20
N ALA A 244 9.43 -22.07 -10.77
CA ALA A 244 9.81 -23.47 -10.98
C ALA A 244 8.85 -24.41 -10.25
N LEU A 245 8.57 -24.16 -8.97
CA LEU A 245 7.66 -24.98 -8.19
C LEU A 245 6.19 -24.82 -8.61
N ALA A 246 5.78 -23.67 -9.15
CA ALA A 246 4.44 -23.50 -9.66
C ALA A 246 4.13 -24.43 -10.84
N ARG A 247 5.13 -24.85 -11.61
CA ARG A 247 4.95 -25.73 -12.77
C ARG A 247 4.18 -27.00 -12.39
N ASP A 248 4.62 -27.71 -11.39
CA ASP A 248 4.08 -29.02 -10.99
C ASP A 248 3.36 -28.96 -9.63
N GLY A 249 3.73 -28.02 -8.74
CA GLY A 249 3.22 -27.92 -7.38
C GLY A 249 2.00 -27.01 -7.20
N LEU A 250 1.69 -26.12 -8.15
CA LEU A 250 0.47 -25.31 -8.10
C LEU A 250 -0.65 -26.06 -8.84
N THR A 251 -1.26 -27.03 -8.19
CA THR A 251 -2.35 -27.86 -8.74
C THR A 251 -3.70 -27.58 -8.08
N GLY A 252 -3.72 -27.07 -6.86
CA GLY A 252 -4.89 -26.73 -6.06
C GLY A 252 -4.86 -25.30 -5.56
N SER A 253 -5.24 -25.09 -4.32
CA SER A 253 -5.35 -23.77 -3.69
C SER A 253 -4.01 -23.04 -3.54
N ILE A 254 -4.06 -21.73 -3.41
CA ILE A 254 -2.87 -20.87 -3.16
C ILE A 254 -2.30 -21.13 -1.76
N GLU A 255 -3.13 -21.54 -0.80
CA GLU A 255 -2.73 -21.91 0.56
C GLU A 255 -1.87 -23.18 0.54
N ALA A 256 -2.30 -24.22 -0.16
CA ALA A 256 -1.52 -25.46 -0.33
C ALA A 256 -0.20 -25.18 -1.04
N PHE A 257 -0.21 -24.32 -2.06
CA PHE A 257 1.03 -23.90 -2.74
C PHE A 257 1.96 -23.10 -1.81
N GLY A 258 1.40 -22.28 -0.91
CA GLY A 258 2.15 -21.58 0.13
C GLY A 258 2.88 -22.54 1.07
N LYS A 259 2.21 -23.57 1.56
CA LYS A 259 2.82 -24.63 2.37
C LYS A 259 3.97 -25.32 1.60
N HIS A 260 3.76 -25.62 0.32
CA HIS A 260 4.79 -26.25 -0.53
C HIS A 260 6.03 -25.35 -0.69
N LEU A 261 5.84 -24.06 -0.94
CA LEU A 261 6.95 -23.08 -1.03
C LEU A 261 7.72 -22.98 0.29
N ILE A 262 7.02 -22.89 1.43
CA ILE A 262 7.64 -22.79 2.76
C ILE A 262 8.48 -24.03 3.04
N THR A 263 7.93 -25.24 2.82
CA THR A 263 8.64 -26.50 3.00
C THR A 263 9.93 -26.52 2.16
N HIS A 264 9.86 -26.07 0.91
CA HIS A 264 11.04 -25.99 0.04
C HIS A 264 12.11 -25.04 0.62
N PHE A 265 11.74 -23.81 0.98
CA PHE A 265 12.70 -22.81 1.47
C PHE A 265 13.37 -23.25 2.78
N VAL A 266 12.61 -23.84 3.70
CA VAL A 266 13.16 -24.36 4.96
C VAL A 266 14.07 -25.57 4.73
N THR A 267 13.73 -26.45 3.78
CA THR A 267 14.52 -27.63 3.49
C THR A 267 15.81 -27.32 2.72
N GLN A 268 15.77 -26.36 1.80
CA GLN A 268 16.89 -26.06 0.89
C GLN A 268 17.75 -24.87 1.36
N GLY A 269 17.21 -23.97 2.20
CA GLY A 269 17.94 -22.82 2.71
C GLY A 269 18.69 -23.15 4.00
N PRO A 270 20.04 -23.25 4.00
CA PRO A 270 20.79 -23.77 5.14
C PRO A 270 20.65 -22.95 6.44
N ARG A 271 20.25 -21.67 6.35
CA ARG A 271 19.99 -20.79 7.50
C ARG A 271 18.51 -20.44 7.66
N VAL A 272 17.60 -20.97 6.80
CA VAL A 272 16.17 -20.69 6.85
C VAL A 272 15.50 -21.60 7.89
N GLN A 273 14.83 -20.99 8.86
CA GLN A 273 14.09 -21.69 9.92
C GLN A 273 12.58 -21.59 9.74
N GLY A 274 12.13 -20.61 8.97
CA GLY A 274 10.73 -20.42 8.67
C GLY A 274 10.53 -19.49 7.46
N ALA A 275 9.31 -19.45 6.96
CA ALA A 275 8.95 -18.52 5.92
C ALA A 275 7.49 -18.08 6.03
N ARG A 276 7.20 -16.93 5.42
CA ARG A 276 5.85 -16.42 5.18
C ARG A 276 5.68 -16.22 3.68
N VAL A 277 4.60 -16.77 3.15
CA VAL A 277 4.22 -16.56 1.74
C VAL A 277 2.85 -15.90 1.70
N THR A 278 2.74 -14.78 1.01
CA THR A 278 1.49 -14.04 0.84
C THR A 278 1.10 -14.04 -0.63
N PHE A 279 -0.17 -14.26 -0.89
CA PHE A 279 -0.75 -14.30 -2.22
C PHE A 279 -1.87 -13.28 -2.37
N THR A 280 -1.93 -12.67 -3.55
CA THR A 280 -3.09 -11.95 -4.05
C THR A 280 -3.46 -12.54 -5.39
N GLN A 281 -4.45 -13.42 -5.42
CA GLN A 281 -4.96 -14.05 -6.64
C GLN A 281 -6.10 -13.24 -7.23
N HIS A 282 -5.98 -12.92 -8.50
CA HIS A 282 -7.05 -12.32 -9.27
C HIS A 282 -8.04 -13.38 -9.74
N THR A 283 -9.32 -13.14 -9.50
CA THR A 283 -10.39 -14.05 -9.95
C THR A 283 -10.76 -13.77 -11.41
N TRP A 284 -11.11 -14.83 -12.12
CA TRP A 284 -11.50 -14.77 -13.52
C TRP A 284 -12.72 -15.65 -13.75
N ALA A 285 -13.71 -15.14 -14.46
CA ALA A 285 -14.85 -15.93 -14.94
C ALA A 285 -14.68 -16.23 -16.42
N ARG A 286 -15.23 -17.37 -16.85
CA ARG A 286 -15.29 -17.71 -18.29
C ARG A 286 -16.24 -16.75 -19.00
N MET A 287 -15.85 -16.27 -20.15
CA MET A 287 -16.77 -15.54 -21.02
C MET A 287 -17.87 -16.47 -21.50
N VAL A 288 -19.07 -15.94 -21.67
CA VAL A 288 -20.21 -16.66 -22.25
C VAL A 288 -20.34 -16.26 -23.72
N SER A 289 -20.35 -17.24 -24.62
CA SER A 289 -20.58 -17.04 -26.05
C SER A 289 -21.60 -18.04 -26.53
N GLY A 290 -22.63 -17.57 -27.24
CA GLY A 290 -23.74 -18.42 -27.65
C GLY A 290 -24.51 -19.11 -26.50
N GLY A 291 -24.56 -18.50 -25.33
CA GLY A 291 -25.18 -19.04 -24.11
C GLY A 291 -24.36 -20.11 -23.39
N GLN A 292 -23.15 -20.41 -23.82
CA GLN A 292 -22.26 -21.40 -23.21
C GLN A 292 -20.96 -20.77 -22.68
N PRO A 293 -20.42 -21.21 -21.53
CA PRO A 293 -19.13 -20.80 -21.04
C PRO A 293 -18.03 -21.21 -22.02
N HIS A 294 -17.18 -20.23 -22.40
CA HIS A 294 -16.10 -20.42 -23.37
C HIS A 294 -14.94 -21.25 -22.79
N ASP A 295 -14.32 -22.10 -23.60
CA ASP A 295 -13.30 -23.05 -23.13
C ASP A 295 -11.99 -22.38 -22.69
N HIS A 296 -11.60 -21.23 -23.29
CA HIS A 296 -10.31 -20.60 -23.06
C HIS A 296 -10.34 -19.06 -23.08
N ALA A 297 -11.52 -18.43 -22.97
CA ALA A 297 -11.66 -16.98 -22.89
C ALA A 297 -12.24 -16.59 -21.51
N PHE A 298 -11.63 -15.57 -20.91
CA PHE A 298 -11.92 -15.18 -19.53
C PHE A 298 -12.13 -13.67 -19.41
N VAL A 299 -12.93 -13.26 -18.44
CA VAL A 299 -13.12 -11.88 -18.03
C VAL A 299 -12.77 -11.77 -16.54
N ARG A 300 -12.01 -10.72 -16.18
CA ARG A 300 -11.61 -10.49 -14.80
C ARG A 300 -12.82 -10.19 -13.92
N GLN A 301 -12.82 -10.76 -12.74
CA GLN A 301 -13.88 -10.63 -11.75
C GLN A 301 -13.35 -10.04 -10.44
N MET A 302 -14.26 -9.77 -9.54
CA MET A 302 -14.05 -9.42 -8.14
C MET A 302 -14.80 -10.44 -7.28
N PRO A 303 -14.40 -10.70 -6.04
CA PRO A 303 -13.25 -10.13 -5.32
C PRO A 303 -11.93 -10.79 -5.71
N LYS A 304 -10.81 -10.24 -5.22
CA LYS A 304 -9.52 -10.95 -5.18
C LYS A 304 -9.56 -12.01 -4.09
N HIS A 305 -8.88 -13.14 -4.31
CA HIS A 305 -8.61 -14.14 -3.28
C HIS A 305 -7.24 -13.87 -2.68
N THR A 306 -7.15 -13.68 -1.37
CA THR A 306 -5.88 -13.47 -0.67
C THR A 306 -5.60 -14.63 0.27
N ALA A 307 -4.30 -14.94 0.44
CA ALA A 307 -3.86 -15.90 1.46
C ALA A 307 -2.51 -15.50 2.02
N THR A 308 -2.30 -15.73 3.30
CA THR A 308 -1.01 -15.68 3.97
C THR A 308 -0.78 -17.01 4.67
N VAL A 309 0.33 -17.65 4.33
CA VAL A 309 0.76 -18.90 4.95
C VAL A 309 2.12 -18.64 5.59
N TRP A 310 2.31 -19.06 6.84
CA TRP A 310 3.62 -19.01 7.51
C TRP A 310 3.84 -20.26 8.32
N GLY A 311 5.11 -20.66 8.48
CA GLY A 311 5.46 -21.87 9.19
C GLY A 311 6.94 -22.19 9.09
N ASP A 312 7.28 -23.32 9.74
CA ASP A 312 8.64 -23.88 9.86
C ASP A 312 8.91 -25.05 8.89
N GLY A 313 7.99 -25.28 7.95
CA GLY A 313 8.07 -26.41 7.00
C GLY A 313 7.42 -27.70 7.51
N GLN A 314 7.04 -27.77 8.77
CA GLN A 314 6.30 -28.90 9.39
C GLN A 314 4.94 -28.47 9.91
N THR A 315 4.91 -27.33 10.59
CA THR A 315 3.69 -26.70 11.10
C THR A 315 3.40 -25.42 10.33
N PHE A 316 2.12 -25.20 10.03
CA PHE A 316 1.69 -24.05 9.24
C PHE A 316 0.52 -23.35 9.90
N THR A 317 0.55 -22.03 9.83
CA THR A 317 -0.62 -21.20 10.08
C THR A 317 -1.08 -20.62 8.76
N VAL A 318 -2.39 -20.68 8.51
CA VAL A 318 -3.02 -20.20 7.28
C VAL A 318 -4.06 -19.16 7.61
N GLU A 319 -4.00 -18.03 6.93
CA GLU A 319 -5.03 -17.01 6.88
C GLU A 319 -5.45 -16.84 5.42
N SER A 320 -6.71 -17.08 5.10
CA SER A 320 -7.27 -16.79 3.79
C SER A 320 -8.14 -15.54 3.85
N GLY A 321 -8.43 -14.94 2.70
CA GLY A 321 -9.24 -13.74 2.64
C GLY A 321 -9.81 -13.44 1.27
N LEU A 322 -10.61 -12.39 1.24
CA LEU A 322 -11.07 -11.74 0.01
C LEU A 322 -10.95 -10.22 0.14
N GLU A 323 -10.70 -9.56 -0.97
CA GLU A 323 -10.57 -8.11 -1.04
C GLU A 323 -11.30 -7.54 -2.26
N GLU A 324 -11.66 -6.27 -2.17
CA GLU A 324 -12.27 -5.50 -3.26
C GLU A 324 -13.65 -6.03 -3.70
N LEU A 325 -14.44 -6.61 -2.80
CA LEU A 325 -15.83 -6.99 -3.12
C LEU A 325 -16.76 -5.80 -2.90
N TYR A 326 -17.16 -5.13 -3.97
CA TYR A 326 -18.13 -4.05 -3.92
C TYR A 326 -19.55 -4.61 -3.91
N ILE A 327 -20.30 -4.34 -2.84
CA ILE A 327 -21.71 -4.75 -2.68
C ILE A 327 -22.57 -3.55 -2.31
N LEU A 328 -23.83 -3.57 -2.78
CA LEU A 328 -24.79 -2.51 -2.58
C LEU A 328 -26.22 -3.08 -2.52
N LYS A 329 -27.03 -2.53 -1.61
CA LYS A 329 -28.49 -2.65 -1.66
C LYS A 329 -29.13 -1.27 -1.57
N THR A 330 -30.23 -1.08 -2.31
CA THR A 330 -30.85 0.23 -2.51
C THR A 330 -31.89 0.58 -1.46
N THR A 331 -32.26 -0.35 -0.60
CA THR A 331 -33.26 -0.24 0.47
C THR A 331 -32.97 -1.29 1.56
N GLN A 332 -33.87 -1.45 2.54
CA GLN A 332 -33.75 -2.38 3.67
C GLN A 332 -32.50 -2.10 4.52
N SER A 333 -32.18 -0.84 4.71
CA SER A 333 -31.08 -0.37 5.57
C SER A 333 -31.44 0.95 6.22
N GLY A 334 -31.15 1.10 7.51
CA GLY A 334 -31.38 2.30 8.28
C GLY A 334 -30.13 2.76 9.03
N TRP A 335 -30.27 3.90 9.69
CA TRP A 335 -29.36 4.40 10.70
C TRP A 335 -30.11 5.35 11.60
N ALA A 336 -30.53 4.92 12.79
CA ALA A 336 -31.34 5.67 13.71
C ALA A 336 -30.97 5.36 15.17
N GLY A 337 -31.35 6.24 16.11
CA GLY A 337 -31.15 6.04 17.54
C GLY A 337 -29.70 6.21 18.02
N PHE A 338 -28.80 6.75 17.19
CA PHE A 338 -27.42 7.00 17.59
C PHE A 338 -27.29 8.20 18.53
N HIS A 339 -26.18 8.25 19.28
CA HIS A 339 -25.89 9.38 20.20
C HIS A 339 -25.82 10.69 19.44
N ARG A 340 -26.39 11.75 20.04
CA ARG A 340 -26.35 13.11 19.48
C ARG A 340 -25.66 14.07 20.41
N ASP A 341 -24.81 14.92 19.88
CA ASP A 341 -24.14 16.03 20.55
C ASP A 341 -24.22 17.32 19.74
N ALA A 342 -23.51 18.36 20.16
CA ALA A 342 -23.49 19.67 19.49
C ALA A 342 -22.97 19.66 18.06
N TYR A 343 -22.29 18.59 17.65
CA TYR A 343 -21.69 18.41 16.31
C TYR A 343 -22.47 17.43 15.44
N THR A 344 -23.56 16.87 15.95
CA THR A 344 -24.33 15.87 15.22
C THR A 344 -25.33 16.56 14.29
N THR A 345 -25.08 16.46 12.99
CA THR A 345 -25.96 17.04 11.94
C THR A 345 -26.76 15.98 11.19
N LEU A 346 -26.36 14.70 11.29
CA LEU A 346 -26.98 13.60 10.54
C LEU A 346 -28.40 13.31 11.10
N PRO A 347 -29.45 13.26 10.26
CA PRO A 347 -30.78 12.83 10.68
C PRO A 347 -30.87 11.31 10.83
N ASP A 348 -31.84 10.86 11.63
CA ASP A 348 -32.21 9.45 11.62
C ASP A 348 -32.82 9.08 10.25
N THR A 349 -32.53 7.88 9.80
CA THR A 349 -33.15 7.31 8.60
C THR A 349 -33.44 5.83 8.79
N GLU A 350 -34.61 5.39 8.32
CA GLU A 350 -35.02 4.00 8.33
C GLU A 350 -34.87 3.33 6.96
N ASP A 351 -34.63 4.13 5.92
CA ASP A 351 -34.37 3.64 4.58
C ASP A 351 -33.25 4.45 3.90
N ARG A 352 -32.22 3.73 3.47
CA ARG A 352 -31.08 4.32 2.75
C ARG A 352 -30.39 3.28 1.85
N ILE A 353 -29.62 3.76 0.90
CA ILE A 353 -28.67 2.92 0.17
C ILE A 353 -27.55 2.49 1.13
N LEU A 354 -27.26 1.20 1.17
CA LEU A 354 -26.14 0.63 1.92
C LEU A 354 -25.14 0.03 0.93
N ALA A 355 -23.94 0.61 0.87
CA ALA A 355 -22.86 0.17 -0.01
C ALA A 355 -21.53 0.11 0.72
N THR A 356 -20.72 -0.89 0.38
CA THR A 356 -19.38 -1.08 0.94
C THR A 356 -18.45 -1.81 -0.02
N VAL A 357 -17.14 -1.71 0.21
CA VAL A 357 -16.12 -2.55 -0.43
C VAL A 357 -15.57 -3.50 0.62
N VAL A 358 -16.07 -4.73 0.62
CA VAL A 358 -15.73 -5.72 1.63
C VAL A 358 -14.29 -6.19 1.47
N SER A 359 -13.55 -6.16 2.58
CA SER A 359 -12.37 -6.98 2.81
C SER A 359 -12.63 -7.91 3.98
N ALA A 360 -12.32 -9.18 3.81
CA ALA A 360 -12.45 -10.19 4.86
C ALA A 360 -11.19 -11.07 4.92
N ARG A 361 -10.85 -11.52 6.15
CA ARG A 361 -9.78 -12.51 6.37
C ARG A 361 -10.16 -13.43 7.52
N TRP A 362 -9.77 -14.68 7.44
CA TRP A 362 -10.13 -15.68 8.44
C TRP A 362 -9.01 -16.66 8.71
N THR A 363 -9.03 -17.22 9.91
CA THR A 363 -8.14 -18.29 10.36
C THR A 363 -8.92 -19.58 10.50
N TYR A 364 -8.20 -20.70 10.45
CA TYR A 364 -8.77 -22.03 10.43
C TYR A 364 -8.65 -22.71 11.81
N ALA A 365 -9.70 -23.41 12.20
CA ALA A 365 -9.72 -24.29 13.38
C ALA A 365 -9.09 -25.65 13.09
N VAL A 366 -8.83 -25.96 11.82
CA VAL A 366 -8.28 -27.26 11.34
C VAL A 366 -6.93 -27.03 10.67
N ALA A 367 -6.05 -28.06 10.74
CA ALA A 367 -4.72 -27.98 10.17
C ALA A 367 -4.72 -28.01 8.64
N ASP A 368 -5.73 -28.65 8.04
CA ASP A 368 -5.89 -28.78 6.58
C ASP A 368 -7.35 -28.96 6.18
N CYS A 369 -7.70 -28.42 5.01
CA CYS A 369 -9.04 -28.50 4.44
C CYS A 369 -8.99 -28.22 2.93
N ASP A 370 -10.13 -28.32 2.25
CA ASP A 370 -10.31 -27.80 0.89
C ASP A 370 -10.47 -26.27 0.94
N TYR A 371 -9.34 -25.55 0.87
CA TYR A 371 -9.29 -24.09 0.98
C TYR A 371 -10.12 -23.39 -0.13
N ASP A 372 -10.09 -23.92 -1.36
CA ASP A 372 -10.87 -23.35 -2.48
C ASP A 372 -12.40 -23.53 -2.24
N ALA A 373 -12.81 -24.67 -1.68
CA ALA A 373 -14.21 -24.89 -1.30
C ALA A 373 -14.65 -23.99 -0.14
N VAL A 374 -13.82 -23.86 0.89
CA VAL A 374 -14.10 -22.94 2.03
C VAL A 374 -14.17 -21.49 1.54
N TRP A 375 -13.25 -21.04 0.69
CA TRP A 375 -13.26 -19.68 0.15
C TRP A 375 -14.58 -19.43 -0.62
N THR A 376 -15.00 -20.37 -1.45
CA THR A 376 -16.25 -20.30 -2.19
C THR A 376 -17.44 -20.21 -1.24
N ALA A 377 -17.48 -21.05 -0.20
CA ALA A 377 -18.55 -21.06 0.78
C ALA A 377 -18.65 -19.75 1.59
N VAL A 378 -17.51 -19.13 1.93
CA VAL A 378 -17.46 -17.80 2.57
C VAL A 378 -18.03 -16.74 1.64
N TYR A 379 -17.59 -16.73 0.38
CA TYR A 379 -18.08 -15.78 -0.62
C TYR A 379 -19.58 -15.89 -0.84
N GLU A 380 -20.11 -17.10 -1.00
CA GLU A 380 -21.53 -17.35 -1.14
C GLU A 380 -22.31 -16.96 0.12
N ALA A 381 -21.85 -17.32 1.33
CA ALA A 381 -22.51 -16.95 2.57
C ALA A 381 -22.65 -15.42 2.71
N LEU A 382 -21.64 -14.67 2.27
CA LEU A 382 -21.65 -13.21 2.26
C LEU A 382 -22.71 -12.69 1.28
N LEU A 383 -22.73 -13.21 0.05
CA LEU A 383 -23.68 -12.78 -0.98
C LEU A 383 -25.12 -13.16 -0.63
N ASP A 384 -25.35 -14.32 0.00
CA ASP A 384 -26.67 -14.77 0.44
C ASP A 384 -27.18 -13.91 1.60
N THR A 385 -26.32 -13.55 2.56
CA THR A 385 -26.70 -12.87 3.80
C THR A 385 -26.92 -11.38 3.62
N PHE A 386 -26.09 -10.70 2.81
CA PHE A 386 -26.12 -9.25 2.66
C PHE A 386 -27.48 -8.71 2.19
N PRO A 387 -28.16 -9.28 1.18
CA PRO A 387 -29.46 -8.80 0.75
C PRO A 387 -30.62 -9.23 1.66
N ASP A 388 -30.51 -10.37 2.35
CA ASP A 388 -31.63 -11.09 2.97
C ASP A 388 -31.90 -10.66 4.43
N HIS A 389 -31.64 -9.41 4.80
CA HIS A 389 -32.05 -8.86 6.10
C HIS A 389 -32.16 -7.35 6.06
N TYR A 390 -32.97 -6.79 6.98
CA TYR A 390 -32.94 -5.36 7.27
C TYR A 390 -31.63 -5.02 8.02
N SER A 391 -30.89 -4.05 7.54
CA SER A 391 -29.62 -3.58 8.11
C SER A 391 -29.83 -2.31 8.95
N PRO A 392 -30.07 -2.39 10.26
CA PRO A 392 -30.20 -1.19 11.10
C PRO A 392 -28.86 -0.45 11.24
N SER A 393 -27.76 -1.14 10.97
CA SER A 393 -26.40 -0.58 10.90
C SER A 393 -25.49 -1.50 10.11
N MET A 394 -24.33 -0.98 9.67
CA MET A 394 -23.30 -1.80 9.06
C MET A 394 -22.68 -2.79 10.07
N GLN A 395 -22.60 -2.42 11.35
CA GLN A 395 -22.13 -3.28 12.43
C GLN A 395 -23.00 -4.54 12.58
N HIS A 396 -24.32 -4.37 12.56
CA HIS A 396 -25.25 -5.51 12.60
C HIS A 396 -25.10 -6.41 11.38
N THR A 397 -24.96 -5.82 10.19
CA THR A 397 -24.72 -6.56 8.95
C THR A 397 -23.43 -7.35 8.99
N LEU A 398 -22.34 -6.76 9.50
CA LEU A 398 -21.06 -7.43 9.72
C LEU A 398 -21.23 -8.68 10.60
N TYR A 399 -21.91 -8.52 11.74
CA TYR A 399 -22.15 -9.64 12.66
C TYR A 399 -22.98 -10.75 12.01
N ARG A 400 -24.06 -10.41 11.31
CA ARG A 400 -24.94 -11.38 10.62
C ARG A 400 -24.19 -12.16 9.54
N ILE A 401 -23.34 -11.49 8.77
CA ILE A 401 -22.52 -12.17 7.77
C ILE A 401 -21.51 -13.10 8.46
N GLY A 402 -20.85 -12.65 9.53
CA GLY A 402 -19.90 -13.47 10.29
C GLY A 402 -20.55 -14.72 10.90
N GLU A 403 -21.76 -14.58 11.47
CA GLU A 403 -22.55 -15.70 11.98
C GLU A 403 -22.89 -16.71 10.87
N ALA A 404 -23.32 -16.23 9.70
CA ALA A 404 -23.63 -17.08 8.56
C ALA A 404 -22.39 -17.83 8.03
N VAL A 405 -21.27 -17.14 7.91
CA VAL A 405 -19.99 -17.74 7.50
C VAL A 405 -19.54 -18.81 8.48
N LEU A 406 -19.51 -18.52 9.79
CA LEU A 406 -19.09 -19.50 10.79
C LEU A 406 -20.06 -20.68 10.89
N THR A 407 -21.33 -20.47 10.62
CA THR A 407 -22.32 -21.56 10.58
C THR A 407 -22.08 -22.47 9.36
N ARG A 408 -21.80 -21.90 8.19
CA ARG A 408 -21.61 -22.63 6.93
C ARG A 408 -20.24 -23.31 6.81
N CYS A 409 -19.20 -22.72 7.44
CA CYS A 409 -17.80 -23.15 7.32
C CYS A 409 -17.24 -23.57 8.69
N PRO A 410 -17.47 -24.83 9.13
CA PRO A 410 -16.99 -25.31 10.43
C PRO A 410 -15.45 -25.33 10.53
N GLU A 411 -14.73 -25.27 9.43
CA GLU A 411 -13.27 -25.21 9.36
C GLU A 411 -12.72 -23.87 9.84
N ILE A 412 -13.52 -22.80 9.84
CA ILE A 412 -13.11 -21.44 10.23
C ILE A 412 -13.24 -21.28 11.74
N GLU A 413 -12.17 -20.80 12.40
CA GLU A 413 -12.14 -20.41 13.80
C GLU A 413 -12.79 -19.05 14.01
N ARG A 414 -12.34 -18.06 13.24
CA ARG A 414 -12.79 -16.66 13.30
C ARG A 414 -12.60 -15.96 11.97
N ILE A 415 -13.40 -14.92 11.75
CA ILE A 415 -13.34 -14.08 10.56
C ILE A 415 -13.36 -12.60 10.94
N HIS A 416 -12.48 -11.84 10.30
CA HIS A 416 -12.44 -10.38 10.40
C HIS A 416 -13.01 -9.76 9.15
N PHE A 417 -13.77 -8.68 9.33
CA PHE A 417 -14.23 -7.85 8.23
C PHE A 417 -13.77 -6.42 8.38
N SER A 418 -13.57 -5.76 7.23
CA SER A 418 -13.46 -4.31 7.10
C SER A 418 -14.45 -3.85 6.05
N PHE A 419 -15.40 -3.01 6.47
CA PHE A 419 -16.49 -2.48 5.65
C PHE A 419 -16.43 -0.95 5.59
N PRO A 420 -15.59 -0.36 4.71
CA PRO A 420 -15.64 1.06 4.44
C PRO A 420 -16.96 1.43 3.74
N ASN A 421 -17.73 2.35 4.35
CA ASN A 421 -18.97 2.84 3.77
C ASN A 421 -18.72 3.55 2.44
N ARG A 422 -19.57 3.29 1.46
CA ARG A 422 -19.66 4.03 0.20
C ARG A 422 -20.97 4.81 0.22
N HIS A 423 -20.86 6.08 0.60
CA HIS A 423 -22.04 6.92 0.82
C HIS A 423 -22.75 7.24 -0.49
N HIS A 424 -24.10 7.15 -0.44
CA HIS A 424 -25.00 7.64 -1.48
C HIS A 424 -25.94 8.66 -0.83
N ILE A 425 -25.62 9.93 -1.05
CA ILE A 425 -26.31 11.06 -0.41
C ILE A 425 -27.36 11.57 -1.39
N LEU A 426 -28.61 11.72 -0.91
CA LEU A 426 -29.70 12.26 -1.73
C LEU A 426 -29.29 13.63 -2.30
N TYR A 427 -29.34 13.77 -3.62
CA TYR A 427 -28.91 15.02 -4.25
C TYR A 427 -30.00 16.07 -4.15
N PRO A 428 -29.73 17.30 -3.65
CA PRO A 428 -30.72 18.34 -3.46
C PRO A 428 -31.10 18.97 -4.81
N LEU A 429 -32.21 18.48 -5.42
CA LEU A 429 -32.75 18.99 -6.69
C LEU A 429 -33.64 20.24 -6.53
N GLU A 430 -34.04 20.58 -5.31
CA GLU A 430 -34.91 21.73 -5.00
C GLU A 430 -34.32 23.04 -5.50
N ARG A 431 -32.99 23.17 -5.51
CA ARG A 431 -32.25 24.32 -6.09
C ARG A 431 -32.55 24.57 -7.57
N TYR A 432 -33.03 23.53 -8.27
CA TYR A 432 -33.42 23.59 -9.69
C TYR A 432 -34.96 23.60 -9.86
N GLY A 433 -35.71 23.69 -8.77
CA GLY A 433 -37.17 23.59 -8.79
C GLY A 433 -37.70 22.20 -9.08
N LEU A 434 -36.89 21.14 -8.87
CA LEU A 434 -37.25 19.77 -9.10
C LEU A 434 -37.41 19.02 -7.77
N ASP A 435 -38.34 18.07 -7.71
CA ASP A 435 -38.49 17.14 -6.63
C ASP A 435 -37.50 15.98 -6.79
N ASN A 436 -37.02 15.41 -5.66
CA ASN A 436 -36.22 14.18 -5.65
C ASN A 436 -36.87 13.12 -4.75
N PRO A 437 -37.70 12.25 -5.28
CA PRO A 437 -38.37 11.19 -4.52
C PRO A 437 -37.43 9.99 -4.17
N GLY A 438 -36.16 10.24 -3.85
CA GLY A 438 -35.20 9.20 -3.51
C GLY A 438 -34.62 8.46 -4.73
N THR A 439 -34.49 9.15 -5.88
CA THR A 439 -34.04 8.52 -7.13
C THR A 439 -32.67 9.01 -7.62
N ILE A 440 -32.26 10.20 -7.25
CA ILE A 440 -30.98 10.80 -7.67
C ILE A 440 -30.09 11.00 -6.46
N PHE A 441 -28.95 10.38 -6.48
CA PHE A 441 -27.96 10.41 -5.39
C PHE A 441 -26.62 10.89 -5.89
N HIS A 442 -25.86 11.53 -4.99
CA HIS A 442 -24.44 11.75 -5.13
C HIS A 442 -23.70 10.60 -4.46
N ALA A 443 -22.97 9.82 -5.26
CA ALA A 443 -22.10 8.77 -4.73
C ALA A 443 -20.79 9.41 -4.29
N ASP A 444 -20.53 9.42 -2.98
CA ASP A 444 -19.34 10.01 -2.39
C ASP A 444 -18.42 8.92 -1.83
N ALA A 445 -17.15 8.99 -2.20
CA ALA A 445 -16.15 8.03 -1.77
C ALA A 445 -15.40 8.47 -0.51
N GLU A 446 -15.35 9.77 -0.20
CA GLU A 446 -14.54 10.36 0.87
C GLU A 446 -15.17 11.63 1.44
N PRO A 447 -15.12 11.84 2.78
CA PRO A 447 -14.67 10.87 3.81
C PRO A 447 -15.69 9.74 4.03
N TYR A 448 -15.24 8.60 4.50
CA TYR A 448 -16.11 7.45 4.77
C TYR A 448 -15.91 6.87 6.18
N GLY A 449 -16.98 6.32 6.74
CA GLY A 449 -16.91 5.53 7.97
C GLY A 449 -16.33 4.15 7.67
N VAL A 450 -15.47 3.64 8.54
CA VAL A 450 -14.94 2.27 8.49
C VAL A 450 -15.52 1.48 9.65
N ILE A 451 -16.11 0.33 9.35
CA ILE A 451 -16.61 -0.61 10.33
C ILE A 451 -15.77 -1.88 10.24
N GLU A 452 -15.12 -2.23 11.34
CA GLU A 452 -14.25 -3.39 11.42
C GLU A 452 -14.60 -4.23 12.64
N GLY A 453 -14.41 -5.54 12.52
CA GLY A 453 -14.63 -6.43 13.64
C GLY A 453 -14.31 -7.88 13.34
N TRP A 454 -13.99 -8.61 14.41
CA TRP A 454 -13.91 -10.06 14.41
C TRP A 454 -15.25 -10.68 14.81
N VAL A 455 -15.60 -11.77 14.16
CA VAL A 455 -16.66 -12.70 14.60
C VAL A 455 -15.99 -14.04 14.83
N GLU A 456 -16.17 -14.61 16.02
CA GLU A 456 -15.43 -15.77 16.51
C GLU A 456 -16.40 -16.84 17.02
N ARG A 457 -15.96 -18.10 16.99
CA ARG A 457 -16.69 -19.18 17.68
C ARG A 457 -16.59 -18.96 19.19
N ALA A 458 -17.72 -19.18 19.90
CA ALA A 458 -17.79 -19.08 21.35
C ALA A 458 -17.18 -20.31 22.05
#